data_696f00f3023eb168a2ef99bb986607c4
#
_entry.id   696f00f3023eb168a2ef99bb986607c4
#
_cell.length_a   1.000
_cell.length_b   1.000
_cell.length_c   1.000
_cell.angle_alpha   90.00
_cell.angle_beta   90.00
_cell.angle_gamma   90.00
#
_symmetry.space_group_name_H-M   'P 1'
#
loop_
_entity.id
_entity.type
_entity.pdbx_description
1 polymer ?
#
loop_
_entity_poly.entity_id
_entity_poly.type
_entity_poly.pdbx_seq_one_letter_code
_entity_poly.pdbx_strand_id
1 'polypeptide(L)'
;MTTNDSPMEATMLRELPVLEDLRMNLGAPDVGEAAAAAALLTDPIRASIVRMLRDGPVCVCEMAAALGARENNVSNHLARLRDAGLVRASRYGADTRRVYYERDDAACRRAHEALGEVLR
;
A
#
# COMPACT_ATOMS: atom_id res chain seq x y z
N MET A 1 15.58 -8.02 40.46
CA MET A 1 15.87 -6.61 40.26
C MET A 1 15.56 -6.25 38.84
N THR A 2 14.89 -5.16 38.65
CA THR A 2 14.51 -4.72 37.31
C THR A 2 15.52 -3.70 36.79
N THR A 3 15.79 -3.74 35.52
CA THR A 3 16.68 -2.78 34.88
C THR A 3 16.08 -1.38 34.82
N ASN A 4 14.76 -1.26 35.01
CA ASN A 4 14.08 0.01 34.98
C ASN A 4 14.45 0.95 36.10
N ASP A 5 15.03 0.40 37.16
CA ASP A 5 15.48 1.18 38.30
C ASP A 5 16.90 1.71 38.13
N SER A 6 17.53 1.45 37.01
CA SER A 6 18.87 1.91 36.76
C SER A 6 18.89 3.42 36.56
N PRO A 7 19.72 4.16 37.32
CA PRO A 7 19.86 5.59 37.12
C PRO A 7 20.35 5.95 35.71
N MET A 8 21.18 5.10 35.16
CA MET A 8 21.69 5.28 33.81
C MET A 8 20.58 5.23 32.77
N GLU A 9 19.68 4.29 32.93
CA GLU A 9 18.55 4.16 32.03
C GLU A 9 17.61 5.36 32.11
N ALA A 10 17.34 5.83 33.33
CA ALA A 10 16.50 7.01 33.52
C ALA A 10 17.16 8.25 32.91
N THR A 11 18.46 8.38 33.04
CA THR A 11 19.19 9.49 32.45
C THR A 11 19.16 9.44 30.93
N MET A 12 19.34 8.25 30.36
CA MET A 12 19.26 8.08 28.91
C MET A 12 17.90 8.50 28.37
N LEU A 13 16.83 8.11 29.02
CA LEU A 13 15.49 8.44 28.56
C LEU A 13 15.24 9.95 28.59
N ARG A 14 15.82 10.65 29.58
CA ARG A 14 15.67 12.08 29.66
C ARG A 14 16.51 12.83 28.64
N GLU A 15 17.67 12.28 28.32
CA GLU A 15 18.59 12.90 27.38
C GLU A 15 18.28 12.60 25.94
N LEU A 16 17.28 11.76 25.68
CA LEU A 16 16.85 11.44 24.33
C LEU A 16 15.57 12.20 24.02
N PRO A 17 15.63 13.48 23.70
CA PRO A 17 14.45 14.25 23.33
C PRO A 17 13.76 13.65 22.11
N VAL A 18 14.51 12.90 21.34
CA VAL A 18 14.03 12.16 20.19
C VAL A 18 12.91 11.15 20.55
N LEU A 19 12.77 10.81 21.83
CA LEU A 19 11.75 9.86 22.24
C LEU A 19 10.34 10.39 21.95
N GLU A 20 10.10 11.68 22.19
CA GLU A 20 8.83 12.29 21.81
C GLU A 20 8.67 12.32 20.30
N ASP A 21 9.73 12.64 19.57
CA ASP A 21 9.72 12.64 18.12
C ASP A 21 9.41 11.25 17.57
N LEU A 22 9.97 10.22 18.21
CA LEU A 22 9.70 8.84 17.81
C LEU A 22 8.22 8.49 17.99
N ARG A 23 7.63 8.91 19.09
CA ARG A 23 6.20 8.66 19.34
C ARG A 23 5.33 9.37 18.32
N MET A 24 5.68 10.59 18.00
CA MET A 24 4.95 11.37 17.01
C MET A 24 5.08 10.73 15.62
N ASN A 25 6.27 10.25 15.30
CA ASN A 25 6.50 9.61 14.02
C ASN A 25 5.76 8.29 13.88
N LEU A 26 5.65 7.51 14.95
CA LEU A 26 4.90 6.27 14.94
C LEU A 26 3.41 6.51 14.68
N GLY A 27 2.91 7.67 15.11
CA GLY A 27 1.53 8.04 14.85
C GLY A 27 1.33 8.89 13.62
N ALA A 28 2.38 9.16 12.87
CA ALA A 28 2.28 10.00 11.69
C ALA A 28 1.43 9.33 10.61
N PRO A 29 0.52 10.08 9.96
CA PRO A 29 -0.35 9.50 8.94
C PRO A 29 0.40 8.83 7.81
N ASP A 30 1.54 9.36 7.41
CA ASP A 30 2.34 8.80 6.32
C ASP A 30 2.93 7.44 6.66
N VAL A 31 3.29 7.19 7.93
CA VAL A 31 3.79 5.88 8.35
C VAL A 31 2.69 4.82 8.24
N GLY A 32 1.48 5.13 8.72
CA GLY A 32 0.35 4.22 8.60
C GLY A 32 -0.04 3.95 7.15
N GLU A 33 -0.05 5.00 6.35
CA GLU A 33 -0.37 4.90 4.93
C GLU A 33 0.69 4.07 4.19
N ALA A 34 1.96 4.30 4.49
CA ALA A 34 3.06 3.53 3.90
C ALA A 34 2.96 2.05 4.27
N ALA A 35 2.70 1.75 5.54
CA ALA A 35 2.58 0.37 6.00
C ALA A 35 1.40 -0.34 5.34
N ALA A 36 0.27 0.34 5.19
CA ALA A 36 -0.90 -0.22 4.53
C ALA A 36 -0.60 -0.52 3.06
N ALA A 37 0.05 0.40 2.36
CA ALA A 37 0.44 0.20 0.97
C ALA A 37 1.42 -0.96 0.83
N ALA A 38 2.41 -1.02 1.70
CA ALA A 38 3.39 -2.11 1.68
C ALA A 38 2.72 -3.46 1.91
N ALA A 39 1.78 -3.54 2.84
CA ALA A 39 1.05 -4.78 3.12
C ALA A 39 0.27 -5.26 1.91
N LEU A 40 -0.35 -4.36 1.17
CA LEU A 40 -1.06 -4.73 -0.06
C LEU A 40 -0.11 -5.27 -1.12
N LEU A 41 1.08 -4.70 -1.23
CA LEU A 41 2.03 -5.02 -2.28
C LEU A 41 2.98 -6.14 -1.92
N THR A 42 2.78 -6.79 -0.77
CA THR A 42 3.56 -7.99 -0.42
C THR A 42 3.20 -9.18 -1.30
N ASP A 43 2.00 -9.20 -1.85
CA ASP A 43 1.59 -10.24 -2.77
C ASP A 43 2.05 -9.88 -4.18
N PRO A 44 2.83 -10.74 -4.85
CA PRO A 44 3.34 -10.44 -6.19
C PRO A 44 2.24 -10.20 -7.22
N ILE A 45 1.12 -10.89 -7.09
CA ILE A 45 0.00 -10.70 -8.03
C ILE A 45 -0.57 -9.30 -7.88
N ARG A 46 -0.79 -8.85 -6.64
CA ARG A 46 -1.31 -7.49 -6.41
C ARG A 46 -0.33 -6.42 -6.90
N ALA A 47 0.95 -6.61 -6.63
CA ALA A 47 1.96 -5.68 -7.11
C ALA A 47 1.98 -5.62 -8.64
N SER A 48 1.87 -6.77 -9.29
CA SER A 48 1.83 -6.85 -10.75
C SER A 48 0.60 -6.17 -11.32
N ILE A 49 -0.54 -6.35 -10.68
CA ILE A 49 -1.79 -5.70 -11.12
C ILE A 49 -1.64 -4.18 -11.10
N VAL A 50 -1.16 -3.62 -9.99
CA VAL A 50 -0.97 -2.18 -9.87
C VAL A 50 -0.02 -1.68 -10.95
N ARG A 51 1.04 -2.42 -11.22
CA ARG A 51 1.98 -2.06 -12.26
C ARG A 51 1.36 -2.10 -13.65
N MET A 52 0.57 -3.13 -13.95
CA MET A 52 -0.10 -3.26 -15.23
C MET A 52 -1.04 -2.10 -15.53
N LEU A 53 -1.66 -1.55 -14.50
CA LEU A 53 -2.63 -0.48 -14.66
C LEU A 53 -1.99 0.91 -14.80
N ARG A 54 -0.67 0.97 -14.79
CA ARG A 54 0.04 2.25 -14.86
C ARG A 54 -0.27 3.03 -16.13
N ASP A 55 -0.43 2.33 -17.24
CA ASP A 55 -0.58 2.97 -18.54
C ASP A 55 -2.03 3.07 -19.02
N GLY A 56 -2.98 2.72 -18.19
CA GLY A 56 -4.40 2.83 -18.49
C GLY A 56 -5.21 1.64 -18.05
N PRO A 57 -6.51 1.66 -18.35
CA PRO A 57 -7.41 0.56 -17.97
C PRO A 57 -7.02 -0.75 -18.62
N VAL A 58 -7.18 -1.85 -17.88
CA VAL A 58 -6.92 -3.20 -18.36
C VAL A 58 -8.08 -4.08 -17.97
N CYS A 59 -8.45 -5.01 -18.85
CA CYS A 59 -9.48 -6.00 -18.60
C CYS A 59 -8.98 -7.05 -17.62
N VAL A 60 -9.88 -7.53 -16.75
CA VAL A 60 -9.58 -8.64 -15.84
C VAL A 60 -9.07 -9.86 -16.60
N CYS A 61 -9.66 -10.14 -17.75
CA CYS A 61 -9.26 -11.28 -18.57
C CYS A 61 -7.82 -11.14 -19.08
N GLU A 62 -7.40 -9.93 -19.41
CA GLU A 62 -6.02 -9.67 -19.86
C GLU A 62 -5.03 -9.80 -18.70
N MET A 63 -5.41 -9.30 -17.54
CA MET A 63 -4.57 -9.44 -16.34
C MET A 63 -4.39 -10.91 -15.99
N ALA A 64 -5.48 -11.66 -16.00
CA ALA A 64 -5.43 -13.09 -15.68
C ALA A 64 -4.55 -13.85 -16.66
N ALA A 65 -4.69 -13.56 -17.95
CA ALA A 65 -3.86 -14.20 -18.99
C ALA A 65 -2.38 -13.87 -18.79
N ALA A 66 -2.08 -12.61 -18.55
CA ALA A 66 -0.70 -12.15 -18.37
C ALA A 66 -0.04 -12.75 -17.12
N LEU A 67 -0.82 -12.95 -16.07
CA LEU A 67 -0.32 -13.48 -14.81
C LEU A 67 -0.37 -15.01 -14.72
N GLY A 68 -0.97 -15.66 -15.71
CA GLY A 68 -1.19 -17.10 -15.64
C GLY A 68 -2.09 -17.50 -14.48
N ALA A 69 -3.04 -16.64 -14.13
CA ALA A 69 -3.94 -16.82 -13.00
C ALA A 69 -5.37 -16.93 -13.47
N ARG A 70 -6.23 -17.45 -12.58
CA ARG A 70 -7.65 -17.50 -12.87
C ARG A 70 -8.28 -16.13 -12.65
N GLU A 71 -9.31 -15.80 -13.43
CA GLU A 71 -9.99 -14.52 -13.30
C GLU A 71 -10.57 -14.31 -11.89
N ASN A 72 -11.08 -15.36 -11.26
CA ASN A 72 -11.59 -15.27 -9.89
C ASN A 72 -10.50 -14.83 -8.91
N ASN A 73 -9.30 -15.36 -9.07
CA ASN A 73 -8.18 -15.02 -8.22
C ASN A 73 -7.79 -13.55 -8.43
N VAL A 74 -7.70 -13.13 -9.68
CA VAL A 74 -7.40 -11.73 -10.02
C VAL A 74 -8.48 -10.82 -9.45
N SER A 75 -9.76 -11.18 -9.60
CA SER A 75 -10.86 -10.39 -9.06
C SER A 75 -10.80 -10.24 -7.55
N ASN A 76 -10.40 -11.29 -6.84
CA ASN A 76 -10.23 -11.23 -5.38
C ASN A 76 -9.13 -10.25 -4.98
N HIS A 77 -8.02 -10.26 -5.70
CA HIS A 77 -6.93 -9.31 -5.46
C HIS A 77 -7.34 -7.88 -5.80
N LEU A 78 -8.08 -7.72 -6.89
CA LEU A 78 -8.62 -6.41 -7.28
C LEU A 78 -9.56 -5.85 -6.21
N ALA A 79 -10.39 -6.72 -5.62
CA ALA A 79 -11.29 -6.29 -4.55
C ALA A 79 -10.51 -5.71 -3.37
N ARG A 80 -9.43 -6.33 -2.97
CA ARG A 80 -8.57 -5.82 -1.89
C ARG A 80 -7.93 -4.49 -2.26
N LEU A 81 -7.45 -4.37 -3.48
CA LEU A 81 -6.85 -3.13 -3.96
C LEU A 81 -7.89 -2.01 -4.05
N ARG A 82 -9.10 -2.35 -4.48
CA ARG A 82 -10.20 -1.41 -4.56
C ARG A 82 -10.61 -0.92 -3.18
N ASP A 83 -10.73 -1.84 -2.22
CA ASP A 83 -11.09 -1.48 -0.85
C ASP A 83 -10.07 -0.53 -0.22
N ALA A 84 -8.83 -0.63 -0.63
CA ALA A 84 -7.77 0.27 -0.19
C ALA A 84 -7.69 1.56 -1.02
N GLY A 85 -8.48 1.68 -2.06
CA GLY A 85 -8.55 2.88 -2.88
C GLY A 85 -7.47 3.02 -3.94
N LEU A 86 -6.69 1.97 -4.20
CA LEU A 86 -5.62 2.04 -5.19
C LEU A 86 -6.10 1.81 -6.62
N VAL A 87 -7.19 1.08 -6.77
CA VAL A 87 -7.80 0.80 -8.08
C VAL A 87 -9.30 0.99 -8.00
N ARG A 88 -9.92 1.14 -9.15
CA ARG A 88 -11.38 1.23 -9.26
C ARG A 88 -11.82 0.61 -10.57
N ALA A 89 -13.09 0.25 -10.63
CA ALA A 89 -13.68 -0.21 -11.87
C ALA A 89 -13.67 0.96 -12.88
N SER A 90 -13.25 0.68 -14.09
CA SER A 90 -13.16 1.70 -15.13
C SER A 90 -14.45 1.73 -15.93
N ARG A 91 -14.83 2.91 -16.40
CA ARG A 91 -15.93 3.08 -17.35
C ARG A 91 -15.51 2.77 -18.78
N TYR A 92 -14.19 2.62 -18.97
CA TYR A 92 -13.69 2.23 -20.28
C TYR A 92 -14.29 0.88 -20.65
N GLY A 93 -14.80 0.76 -21.86
CA GLY A 93 -15.40 -0.48 -22.31
C GLY A 93 -16.75 -0.78 -21.69
N ALA A 94 -17.48 0.23 -21.21
CA ALA A 94 -18.80 0.05 -20.57
C ALA A 94 -19.81 -0.69 -21.45
N ASP A 95 -19.65 -0.59 -22.75
CA ASP A 95 -20.53 -1.25 -23.73
C ASP A 95 -20.12 -2.68 -24.04
N THR A 96 -19.07 -3.18 -23.38
CA THR A 96 -18.58 -4.54 -23.57
C THR A 96 -18.97 -5.41 -22.38
N ARG A 97 -18.87 -6.71 -22.57
CA ARG A 97 -19.09 -7.68 -21.49
C ARG A 97 -17.85 -7.84 -20.60
N ARG A 98 -16.77 -7.13 -20.94
CA ARG A 98 -15.49 -7.21 -20.22
C ARG A 98 -15.48 -6.23 -19.08
N VAL A 99 -14.90 -6.64 -17.95
CA VAL A 99 -14.73 -5.79 -16.78
C VAL A 99 -13.33 -5.21 -16.81
N TYR A 100 -13.25 -3.88 -16.83
CA TYR A 100 -12.00 -3.15 -16.84
C TYR A 100 -11.78 -2.49 -15.48
N TYR A 101 -10.53 -2.43 -15.08
CA TYR A 101 -10.12 -1.68 -13.90
C TYR A 101 -9.08 -0.65 -14.29
N GLU A 102 -8.99 0.39 -13.50
CA GLU A 102 -7.97 1.41 -13.67
C GLU A 102 -7.38 1.77 -12.31
N ARG A 103 -6.20 2.34 -12.34
CA ARG A 103 -5.48 2.75 -11.15
C ARG A 103 -5.94 4.14 -10.72
N ASP A 104 -6.04 4.35 -9.42
CA ASP A 104 -6.19 5.69 -8.88
C ASP A 104 -4.78 6.27 -8.75
N ASP A 105 -4.39 7.11 -9.70
CA ASP A 105 -3.03 7.64 -9.75
C ASP A 105 -2.72 8.54 -8.56
N ALA A 106 -3.71 9.28 -8.07
CA ALA A 106 -3.52 10.14 -6.90
C ALA A 106 -3.24 9.30 -5.65
N ALA A 107 -3.99 8.21 -5.46
CA ALA A 107 -3.77 7.31 -4.34
C ALA A 107 -2.42 6.63 -4.43
N CYS A 108 -2.04 6.18 -5.62
CA CYS A 108 -0.73 5.55 -5.83
C CYS A 108 0.41 6.52 -5.58
N ARG A 109 0.24 7.78 -5.97
CA ARG A 109 1.24 8.82 -5.71
C ARG A 109 1.38 9.07 -4.21
N ARG A 110 0.27 9.15 -3.48
CA ARG A 110 0.32 9.32 -2.02
C ARG A 110 1.04 8.16 -1.35
N ALA A 111 0.74 6.94 -1.78
CA ALA A 111 1.40 5.74 -1.26
C ALA A 111 2.90 5.78 -1.55
N HIS A 112 3.28 6.16 -2.75
CA HIS A 112 4.67 6.29 -3.15
C HIS A 112 5.41 7.31 -2.30
N GLU A 113 4.80 8.46 -2.09
CA GLU A 113 5.38 9.52 -1.26
C GLU A 113 5.53 9.07 0.19
N ALA A 114 4.52 8.40 0.74
CA ALA A 114 4.56 7.90 2.11
C ALA A 114 5.67 6.86 2.27
N LEU A 115 5.78 5.91 1.33
CA LEU A 115 6.86 4.92 1.34
C LEU A 115 8.23 5.60 1.21
N GLY A 116 8.33 6.60 0.35
CA GLY A 116 9.55 7.36 0.17
C GLY A 116 9.99 8.05 1.45
N GLU A 117 9.07 8.61 2.20
CA GLU A 117 9.38 9.26 3.48
C GLU A 117 9.91 8.25 4.50
N VAL A 118 9.31 7.07 4.55
CA VAL A 118 9.76 6.02 5.47
C VAL A 118 11.17 5.54 5.13
N LEU A 119 11.47 5.45 3.83
CA LEU A 119 12.71 4.87 3.35
C LEU A 119 13.84 5.90 3.11
N ARG A 120 13.53 7.16 3.32
CA ARG A 120 14.49 8.22 3.08
C ARG A 120 15.59 8.27 4.14
#